data_baa7ae04310dcbbd7918dd36752e6572
#
_entry.id   baa7ae04310dcbbd7918dd36752e6572
#
_cell.length_a   1.000
_cell.length_b   1.000
_cell.length_c   1.000
_cell.angle_alpha   90.00
_cell.angle_beta   90.00
_cell.angle_gamma   90.00
#
_symmetry.space_group_name_H-M   'P 1'
#
loop_
_entity.id
_entity.type
_entity.pdbx_description
1 polymer ?
#
loop_
_entity_poly.entity_id
_entity_poly.type
_entity_poly.pdbx_seq_one_letter_code
_entity_poly.pdbx_strand_id
1 'polypeptide(L)'
;MTHARSSAQPAPRSPFGFVGRAGRAARALTTAASALALAAGALTLAPAPAHAADPITTQEYFSYYHLDSAREKGYTGKGVTIALFDGPVDTSAPELAGATIVDKSRCTIEASMAGRYHASGLAAVLVSQNYGVAPDATLYTYQAASDDDPSVGTCMQGNKRLDTFANLINQAIDDGAQIISISLSSVDHSENLKWAIARAMSQGVIIVNSAGNSARDDNNSQMGWWSGVVGVSAIGTDGKFTSYSSWGNGVTTAAVGGPIKARDFDTGADATTTGTSNSAALVSGFLALARAKWPNATPNQILQVLVATGLNPDKKWNKYTGYGAINPGGMLNTDPSQYPDENPLAQKEGGSSPTVEEVRDYSDGLISPFTATLPTSYVYRGLDEIALSSTHNAHLGTSPRYHTK
;
A
#
# COMPACT_ATOMS: atom_id res chain seq x y z
N MET A 1 -41.92 31.21 -30.27
CA MET A 1 -43.21 30.46 -30.31
C MET A 1 -42.91 29.18 -29.52
N THR A 2 -43.42 28.83 -28.48
CA THR A 2 -44.50 29.09 -27.55
C THR A 2 -44.14 28.49 -26.18
N HIS A 3 -44.44 29.22 -25.15
CA HIS A 3 -44.34 28.84 -23.74
C HIS A 3 -45.20 27.64 -23.36
N ALA A 4 -44.78 26.86 -22.38
CA ALA A 4 -45.69 26.30 -21.37
C ALA A 4 -45.01 26.17 -20.02
N ARG A 5 -45.50 26.93 -19.06
CA ARG A 5 -45.33 26.84 -17.60
C ARG A 5 -46.32 25.81 -17.03
N SER A 6 -45.95 25.11 -15.99
CA SER A 6 -46.91 24.63 -14.96
C SER A 6 -46.08 24.26 -13.76
N SER A 7 -46.12 24.93 -12.69
CA SER A 7 -47.07 25.14 -11.54
C SER A 7 -46.89 24.07 -10.48
N ALA A 8 -46.33 24.57 -9.34
CA ALA A 8 -46.21 23.89 -8.06
C ALA A 8 -47.55 23.74 -7.35
N GLN A 9 -47.73 22.71 -6.56
CA GLN A 9 -48.75 22.65 -5.51
C GLN A 9 -48.17 22.15 -4.17
N PRO A 10 -48.73 22.69 -3.05
CA PRO A 10 -48.14 22.57 -1.73
C PRO A 10 -48.74 21.45 -0.87
N ALA A 11 -48.03 21.10 0.19
CA ALA A 11 -48.38 20.13 1.22
C ALA A 11 -49.51 20.62 2.16
N PRO A 12 -50.31 19.74 2.77
CA PRO A 12 -51.28 20.12 3.80
C PRO A 12 -50.70 20.02 5.22
N ARG A 13 -51.15 20.99 6.01
CA ARG A 13 -50.87 21.18 7.45
C ARG A 13 -51.83 20.35 8.31
N SER A 14 -51.35 19.94 9.48
CA SER A 14 -52.07 19.33 10.59
C SER A 14 -52.89 20.36 11.37
N PRO A 15 -53.96 20.00 12.08
CA PRO A 15 -54.50 20.85 13.14
C PRO A 15 -54.27 20.29 14.54
N PHE A 16 -54.10 21.25 15.44
CA PHE A 16 -54.05 21.19 16.90
C PHE A 16 -55.36 20.76 17.54
N GLY A 17 -55.31 20.18 18.72
CA GLY A 17 -56.41 20.04 19.65
C GLY A 17 -55.96 20.03 21.10
N PHE A 18 -56.38 21.04 21.82
CA PHE A 18 -56.11 21.37 23.22
C PHE A 18 -57.13 20.74 24.20
N VAL A 19 -56.79 20.84 25.54
CA VAL A 19 -57.66 20.87 26.76
C VAL A 19 -57.79 19.50 27.43
N GLY A 20 -57.56 19.35 28.74
CA GLY A 20 -57.85 20.21 29.86
C GLY A 20 -57.35 19.68 31.23
N ARG A 21 -57.32 20.61 32.15
CA ARG A 21 -56.94 20.53 33.56
C ARG A 21 -58.05 19.96 34.44
N ALA A 22 -57.67 19.37 35.54
CA ALA A 22 -58.21 19.38 36.90
C ALA A 22 -58.11 17.99 37.54
N GLY A 23 -57.75 17.78 38.74
CA GLY A 23 -58.03 18.45 40.02
C GLY A 23 -57.19 17.78 41.15
N ARG A 24 -56.98 18.57 42.14
CA ARG A 24 -56.31 18.32 43.41
C ARG A 24 -57.17 17.43 44.36
N ALA A 25 -56.53 16.70 45.21
CA ALA A 25 -56.66 16.68 46.67
C ALA A 25 -56.49 15.27 47.27
N ALA A 26 -55.47 15.15 48.08
CA ALA A 26 -55.45 14.83 49.51
C ALA A 26 -55.75 13.39 49.95
N ARG A 27 -54.81 12.75 50.55
CA ARG A 27 -54.60 12.65 52.00
C ARG A 27 -53.50 11.69 52.37
N ALA A 28 -52.74 12.14 53.31
CA ALA A 28 -51.66 11.44 54.00
C ALA A 28 -52.14 10.27 54.87
N LEU A 29 -51.16 9.53 55.36
CA LEU A 29 -51.11 8.50 56.40
C LEU A 29 -51.11 7.05 55.93
N THR A 30 -49.98 6.49 55.95
CA THR A 30 -49.57 5.53 57.00
C THR A 30 -48.10 5.19 56.82
N THR A 31 -47.38 5.36 57.90
CA THR A 31 -45.99 5.14 58.16
C THR A 31 -45.61 3.66 58.24
N ALA A 32 -44.32 3.44 57.96
CA ALA A 32 -43.48 2.37 58.53
C ALA A 32 -43.83 0.93 58.19
N ALA A 33 -43.13 0.44 57.25
CA ALA A 33 -42.51 -0.90 57.22
C ALA A 33 -42.16 -1.29 55.81
N SER A 34 -40.96 -0.96 55.33
CA SER A 34 -40.28 -1.59 54.19
C SER A 34 -38.96 -0.88 53.88
N ALA A 35 -38.13 -0.67 54.86
CA ALA A 35 -36.76 -0.16 54.69
C ALA A 35 -35.76 -1.31 54.64
N LEU A 36 -36.09 -2.43 54.00
CA LEU A 36 -35.19 -3.60 53.94
C LEU A 36 -35.32 -4.41 52.63
N ALA A 37 -35.68 -3.79 51.51
CA ALA A 37 -35.76 -4.54 50.25
C ALA A 37 -35.24 -3.75 49.03
N LEU A 38 -34.36 -2.77 49.21
CA LEU A 38 -33.79 -1.97 48.10
C LEU A 38 -32.24 -1.93 48.07
N ALA A 39 -31.61 -2.93 48.74
CA ALA A 39 -30.14 -3.09 48.73
C ALA A 39 -29.67 -4.32 47.91
N ALA A 40 -30.50 -4.88 47.04
CA ALA A 40 -30.17 -6.04 46.23
C ALA A 40 -30.62 -5.84 44.79
N GLY A 41 -30.03 -4.89 44.06
CA GLY A 41 -30.43 -4.68 42.67
C GLY A 41 -29.56 -3.73 41.87
N ALA A 42 -28.49 -3.19 42.40
CA ALA A 42 -27.44 -2.58 41.59
C ALA A 42 -26.41 -3.67 41.21
N LEU A 43 -26.85 -4.68 40.47
CA LEU A 43 -25.94 -5.40 39.57
C LEU A 43 -25.50 -4.33 38.57
N THR A 44 -24.38 -3.68 38.82
CA THR A 44 -23.58 -3.07 37.77
C THR A 44 -23.34 -4.14 36.75
N LEU A 45 -24.06 -4.08 35.63
CA LEU A 45 -23.64 -4.68 34.40
C LEU A 45 -22.31 -3.98 34.11
N ALA A 46 -21.21 -4.49 34.67
CA ALA A 46 -19.89 -4.20 34.15
C ALA A 46 -20.01 -4.56 32.66
N PRO A 47 -19.69 -3.65 31.73
CA PRO A 47 -19.62 -4.05 30.35
C PRO A 47 -18.73 -5.28 30.31
N ALA A 48 -19.26 -6.39 29.79
CA ALA A 48 -18.42 -7.56 29.54
C ALA A 48 -17.16 -7.06 28.83
N PRO A 49 -15.96 -7.43 29.28
CA PRO A 49 -14.75 -7.05 28.55
C PRO A 49 -15.01 -7.42 27.10
N ALA A 50 -14.92 -6.43 26.22
CA ALA A 50 -14.97 -6.70 24.80
C ALA A 50 -13.89 -7.78 24.59
N HIS A 51 -14.29 -9.02 24.31
CA HIS A 51 -13.34 -10.05 23.94
C HIS A 51 -12.64 -9.52 22.74
N ALA A 52 -11.32 -9.32 22.85
CA ALA A 52 -10.49 -9.08 21.68
C ALA A 52 -10.79 -10.23 20.72
N ALA A 53 -11.18 -9.90 19.50
CA ALA A 53 -11.47 -10.91 18.50
C ALA A 53 -10.25 -11.85 18.37
N ASP A 54 -10.49 -13.16 18.27
CA ASP A 54 -9.41 -14.11 18.09
C ASP A 54 -8.58 -13.74 16.84
N PRO A 55 -7.25 -13.79 16.91
CA PRO A 55 -6.42 -13.43 15.78
C PRO A 55 -6.62 -14.39 14.60
N ILE A 56 -6.60 -13.86 13.39
CA ILE A 56 -6.50 -14.68 12.19
C ILE A 56 -5.11 -15.33 12.19
N THR A 57 -5.05 -16.65 12.15
CA THR A 57 -3.78 -17.39 12.31
C THR A 57 -3.30 -18.04 11.01
N THR A 58 -4.13 -18.10 9.97
CA THR A 58 -3.79 -18.78 8.71
C THR A 58 -4.49 -18.15 7.52
N GLN A 59 -3.87 -18.28 6.34
CA GLN A 59 -4.35 -17.79 5.06
C GLN A 59 -4.15 -18.84 3.97
N GLU A 60 -5.03 -18.89 2.94
CA GLU A 60 -4.90 -19.85 1.83
C GLU A 60 -3.61 -19.62 1.03
N TYR A 61 -3.22 -18.35 0.78
CA TYR A 61 -2.01 -18.06 0.05
C TYR A 61 -0.75 -18.55 0.77
N PHE A 62 -0.79 -18.69 2.09
CA PHE A 62 0.35 -19.19 2.88
C PHE A 62 0.74 -20.60 2.45
N SER A 63 -0.25 -21.48 2.32
CA SER A 63 -0.04 -22.84 1.80
C SER A 63 0.22 -22.85 0.30
N TYR A 64 -0.48 -22.01 -0.47
CA TYR A 64 -0.32 -21.91 -1.92
C TYR A 64 1.10 -21.58 -2.34
N TYR A 65 1.77 -20.67 -1.62
CA TYR A 65 3.16 -20.24 -1.88
C TYR A 65 4.20 -21.01 -1.06
N HIS A 66 3.81 -22.01 -0.28
CA HIS A 66 4.71 -22.78 0.59
C HIS A 66 5.54 -21.91 1.52
N LEU A 67 4.92 -20.93 2.18
CA LEU A 67 5.61 -19.98 3.07
C LEU A 67 6.16 -20.64 4.35
N ASP A 68 5.57 -21.74 4.78
CA ASP A 68 6.11 -22.63 5.82
C ASP A 68 7.54 -23.06 5.47
N SER A 69 7.74 -23.63 4.28
CA SER A 69 9.07 -24.07 3.83
C SER A 69 10.06 -22.90 3.67
N ALA A 70 9.59 -21.71 3.29
CA ALA A 70 10.45 -20.53 3.25
C ALA A 70 10.92 -20.13 4.67
N ARG A 71 10.00 -20.13 5.64
CA ARG A 71 10.31 -19.81 7.05
C ARG A 71 11.23 -20.84 7.70
N GLU A 72 11.02 -22.14 7.46
CA GLU A 72 11.90 -23.21 7.93
C GLU A 72 13.36 -23.02 7.44
N LYS A 73 13.54 -22.44 6.25
CA LYS A 73 14.85 -22.10 5.69
C LYS A 73 15.38 -20.75 6.17
N GLY A 74 14.67 -20.05 7.06
CA GLY A 74 15.04 -18.73 7.57
C GLY A 74 14.78 -17.58 6.60
N TYR A 75 13.99 -17.77 5.55
CA TYR A 75 13.63 -16.70 4.62
C TYR A 75 12.43 -15.92 5.17
N THR A 76 12.70 -14.88 5.95
CA THR A 76 11.72 -14.12 6.73
C THR A 76 11.69 -12.63 6.41
N GLY A 77 12.51 -12.17 5.46
CA GLY A 77 12.63 -10.75 5.13
C GLY A 77 13.48 -9.94 6.11
N LYS A 78 14.19 -10.62 7.05
CA LYS A 78 15.02 -9.97 8.07
C LYS A 78 16.04 -9.02 7.45
N GLY A 79 16.10 -7.79 7.99
CA GLY A 79 17.03 -6.75 7.54
C GLY A 79 16.51 -5.95 6.33
N VAL A 80 15.31 -6.24 5.84
CA VAL A 80 14.68 -5.47 4.77
C VAL A 80 13.63 -4.53 5.36
N THR A 81 13.60 -3.30 4.85
CA THR A 81 12.59 -2.29 5.20
C THR A 81 11.61 -2.14 4.03
N ILE A 82 10.32 -2.33 4.34
CA ILE A 82 9.20 -2.14 3.41
C ILE A 82 8.46 -0.87 3.82
N ALA A 83 8.21 0.05 2.88
CA ALA A 83 7.33 1.19 3.07
C ALA A 83 5.94 0.84 2.52
N LEU A 84 4.92 0.91 3.34
CA LEU A 84 3.51 0.75 2.93
C LEU A 84 2.87 2.13 2.82
N PHE A 85 2.38 2.48 1.63
CA PHE A 85 1.58 3.68 1.38
C PHE A 85 0.12 3.27 1.33
N ASP A 86 -0.62 3.62 2.37
CA ASP A 86 -2.04 3.28 2.53
C ASP A 86 -2.69 4.18 3.60
N GLY A 87 -3.90 3.87 4.03
CA GLY A 87 -4.52 4.49 5.19
C GLY A 87 -3.77 4.23 6.51
N PRO A 88 -4.27 4.75 7.61
CA PRO A 88 -3.70 4.49 8.94
C PRO A 88 -3.76 3.00 9.31
N VAL A 89 -2.64 2.44 9.74
CA VAL A 89 -2.53 1.06 10.23
C VAL A 89 -2.87 1.02 11.73
N ASP A 90 -3.81 0.16 12.10
CA ASP A 90 -4.09 -0.15 13.51
C ASP A 90 -3.08 -1.17 14.03
N THR A 91 -2.01 -0.68 14.64
CA THR A 91 -0.94 -1.51 15.21
C THR A 91 -1.37 -2.32 16.43
N SER A 92 -2.57 -2.06 16.97
CA SER A 92 -3.16 -2.85 18.06
C SER A 92 -3.89 -4.10 17.57
N ALA A 93 -4.06 -4.26 16.25
CA ALA A 93 -4.69 -5.43 15.66
C ALA A 93 -3.96 -6.72 16.07
N PRO A 94 -4.68 -7.76 16.50
CA PRO A 94 -4.08 -9.01 16.98
C PRO A 94 -3.15 -9.66 15.94
N GLU A 95 -3.46 -9.49 14.66
CA GLU A 95 -2.69 -10.00 13.53
C GLU A 95 -1.30 -9.36 13.41
N LEU A 96 -1.11 -8.17 13.98
CA LEU A 96 0.13 -7.41 13.94
C LEU A 96 0.96 -7.54 15.22
N ALA A 97 0.50 -8.34 16.17
CA ALA A 97 1.24 -8.60 17.41
C ALA A 97 2.65 -9.16 17.10
N GLY A 98 3.68 -8.52 17.66
CA GLY A 98 5.08 -8.91 17.47
C GLY A 98 5.73 -8.44 16.16
N ALA A 99 4.98 -7.78 15.25
CA ALA A 99 5.55 -7.19 14.04
C ALA A 99 6.32 -5.89 14.36
N THR A 100 7.38 -5.62 13.61
CA THR A 100 8.14 -4.37 13.71
C THR A 100 7.54 -3.33 12.76
N ILE A 101 6.71 -2.43 13.29
CA ILE A 101 6.01 -1.40 12.52
C ILE A 101 6.37 -0.03 13.07
N VAL A 102 6.69 0.91 12.19
CA VAL A 102 7.02 2.30 12.53
C VAL A 102 6.20 3.23 11.63
N ASP A 103 5.34 4.04 12.23
CA ASP A 103 4.63 5.09 11.49
C ASP A 103 5.58 6.26 11.18
N LYS A 104 5.76 6.53 9.90
CA LYS A 104 6.59 7.58 9.33
C LYS A 104 5.76 8.72 8.72
N SER A 105 4.46 8.68 8.92
CA SER A 105 3.55 9.71 8.41
C SER A 105 3.88 11.08 8.98
N ARG A 106 3.84 12.11 8.14
CA ARG A 106 4.10 13.49 8.56
C ARG A 106 2.90 14.13 9.23
N CYS A 107 1.72 13.61 9.01
CA CYS A 107 0.48 13.97 9.67
C CYS A 107 -0.50 12.80 9.66
N THR A 108 -1.46 12.85 10.59
CA THR A 108 -2.56 11.90 10.61
C THR A 108 -3.59 12.34 9.57
N ILE A 109 -3.97 11.43 8.69
CA ILE A 109 -5.03 11.62 7.71
C ILE A 109 -6.32 11.02 8.30
N GLU A 110 -7.41 11.76 8.21
CA GLU A 110 -8.72 11.19 8.53
C GLU A 110 -9.05 10.13 7.46
N ALA A 111 -9.18 8.91 7.91
CA ALA A 111 -9.54 7.79 7.05
C ALA A 111 -10.84 7.17 7.54
N SER A 112 -11.64 6.67 6.61
CA SER A 112 -12.79 5.83 6.91
C SER A 112 -12.36 4.58 7.68
N MET A 113 -13.29 3.93 8.35
CA MET A 113 -13.04 2.63 8.99
C MET A 113 -12.56 1.61 7.95
N ALA A 114 -13.15 1.62 6.74
CA ALA A 114 -12.72 0.80 5.61
C ALA A 114 -11.25 1.02 5.26
N GLY A 115 -10.78 2.27 5.18
CA GLY A 115 -9.37 2.59 4.91
C GLY A 115 -8.43 2.07 6.00
N ARG A 116 -8.81 2.14 7.27
CA ARG A 116 -8.01 1.59 8.38
C ARG A 116 -7.89 0.07 8.31
N TYR A 117 -8.98 -0.64 8.05
CA TYR A 117 -8.96 -2.09 7.92
C TYR A 117 -8.21 -2.55 6.67
N HIS A 118 -8.33 -1.81 5.56
CA HIS A 118 -7.55 -2.09 4.36
C HIS A 118 -6.04 -1.99 4.66
N ALA A 119 -5.58 -0.89 5.21
CA ALA A 119 -4.18 -0.68 5.56
C ALA A 119 -3.66 -1.73 6.55
N SER A 120 -4.43 -2.02 7.62
CA SER A 120 -4.05 -3.01 8.64
C SER A 120 -4.03 -4.43 8.07
N GLY A 121 -4.97 -4.76 7.17
CA GLY A 121 -4.99 -6.05 6.46
C GLY A 121 -3.76 -6.24 5.58
N LEU A 122 -3.36 -5.21 4.84
CA LEU A 122 -2.15 -5.26 4.01
C LEU A 122 -0.87 -5.34 4.85
N ALA A 123 -0.81 -4.59 5.96
CA ALA A 123 0.28 -4.69 6.91
C ALA A 123 0.41 -6.13 7.45
N ALA A 124 -0.72 -6.78 7.75
CA ALA A 124 -0.73 -8.17 8.21
C ALA A 124 -0.29 -9.16 7.11
N VAL A 125 -0.69 -8.96 5.86
CA VAL A 125 -0.18 -9.75 4.72
C VAL A 125 1.33 -9.62 4.58
N LEU A 126 1.88 -8.43 4.86
CA LEU A 126 3.33 -8.19 4.80
C LEU A 126 4.07 -8.80 5.99
N VAL A 127 3.68 -8.47 7.23
CA VAL A 127 4.53 -8.68 8.41
C VAL A 127 3.88 -9.43 9.59
N SER A 128 2.68 -9.98 9.45
CA SER A 128 2.08 -10.81 10.51
C SER A 128 3.03 -11.96 10.88
N GLN A 129 3.24 -12.18 12.19
CA GLN A 129 4.05 -13.29 12.66
C GLN A 129 3.45 -14.65 12.29
N ASN A 130 2.12 -14.73 12.20
CA ASN A 130 1.43 -15.98 11.87
C ASN A 130 1.47 -16.31 10.38
N TYR A 131 1.15 -15.34 9.53
CA TYR A 131 0.95 -15.58 8.10
C TYR A 131 1.54 -14.52 7.16
N GLY A 132 2.17 -13.49 7.68
CA GLY A 132 2.84 -12.46 6.87
C GLY A 132 3.92 -13.07 5.99
N VAL A 133 4.10 -12.54 4.80
CA VAL A 133 5.12 -13.03 3.85
C VAL A 133 6.53 -12.80 4.38
N ALA A 134 6.77 -11.63 4.96
CA ALA A 134 8.08 -11.21 5.45
C ALA A 134 8.01 -10.80 6.94
N PRO A 135 7.77 -11.75 7.88
CA PRO A 135 7.44 -11.45 9.27
C PRO A 135 8.58 -10.73 10.04
N ASP A 136 9.83 -10.87 9.62
CA ASP A 136 10.98 -10.21 10.25
C ASP A 136 11.43 -8.95 9.49
N ALA A 137 10.71 -8.52 8.47
CA ALA A 137 10.95 -7.23 7.83
C ALA A 137 10.49 -6.08 8.75
N THR A 138 11.13 -4.92 8.62
CA THR A 138 10.64 -3.68 9.22
C THR A 138 9.61 -3.06 8.30
N LEU A 139 8.42 -2.76 8.80
CA LEU A 139 7.37 -2.07 8.06
C LEU A 139 7.34 -0.60 8.47
N TYR A 140 7.62 0.29 7.53
CA TYR A 140 7.33 1.72 7.66
C TYR A 140 5.98 2.01 7.03
N THR A 141 5.09 2.70 7.76
CA THR A 141 3.78 3.09 7.26
C THR A 141 3.75 4.57 6.94
N TYR A 142 3.13 4.92 5.84
CA TYR A 142 2.94 6.29 5.38
C TYR A 142 1.48 6.47 5.02
N GLN A 143 0.80 7.35 5.75
CA GLN A 143 -0.60 7.63 5.45
C GLN A 143 -0.70 8.43 4.16
N ALA A 144 -1.42 7.87 3.21
CA ALA A 144 -1.67 8.43 1.90
C ALA A 144 -3.17 8.43 1.60
N ALA A 145 -3.64 9.49 0.95
CA ALA A 145 -4.99 9.53 0.39
C ALA A 145 -5.00 8.86 -0.99
N SER A 146 -6.04 8.08 -1.27
CA SER A 146 -6.33 7.66 -2.63
C SER A 146 -6.91 8.84 -3.42
N ASP A 147 -6.53 8.98 -4.69
CA ASP A 147 -7.14 9.97 -5.58
C ASP A 147 -8.63 9.67 -5.85
N ASP A 148 -9.05 8.43 -5.60
CA ASP A 148 -10.43 7.96 -5.80
C ASP A 148 -11.34 8.17 -4.57
N ASP A 149 -10.79 8.56 -3.41
CA ASP A 149 -11.56 8.80 -2.19
C ASP A 149 -11.44 10.25 -1.69
N PRO A 150 -12.30 11.15 -2.15
CA PRO A 150 -12.28 12.55 -1.72
C PRO A 150 -12.69 12.76 -0.26
N SER A 151 -13.19 11.73 0.43
CA SER A 151 -13.55 11.80 1.86
C SER A 151 -12.36 11.69 2.78
N VAL A 152 -11.21 11.27 2.26
CA VAL A 152 -9.96 11.16 3.01
C VAL A 152 -9.28 12.52 3.10
N GLY A 153 -8.92 12.92 4.30
CA GLY A 153 -8.17 14.16 4.53
C GLY A 153 -6.81 14.17 3.83
N THR A 154 -6.29 15.35 3.59
CA THR A 154 -4.96 15.54 3.00
C THR A 154 -3.97 16.09 4.02
N CYS A 155 -2.72 15.69 3.90
CA CYS A 155 -1.63 16.16 4.74
C CYS A 155 -1.06 17.48 4.20
N MET A 156 -1.39 18.60 4.84
CA MET A 156 -0.98 19.93 4.41
C MET A 156 0.00 20.56 5.39
N GLN A 157 1.04 21.20 4.88
CA GLN A 157 1.91 22.10 5.63
C GLN A 157 1.88 23.47 4.93
N GLY A 158 1.12 24.40 5.45
CA GLY A 158 0.80 25.64 4.75
C GLY A 158 0.06 25.31 3.44
N ASN A 159 0.59 25.79 2.31
CA ASN A 159 0.05 25.53 0.98
C ASN A 159 0.66 24.29 0.29
N LYS A 160 1.54 23.55 0.97
CA LYS A 160 2.22 22.39 0.40
C LYS A 160 1.53 21.10 0.87
N ARG A 161 1.07 20.28 -0.08
CA ARG A 161 0.59 18.92 0.20
C ARG A 161 1.79 18.00 0.40
N LEU A 162 1.82 17.26 1.52
CA LEU A 162 2.92 16.38 1.89
C LEU A 162 2.70 14.91 1.50
N ASP A 163 1.46 14.49 1.35
CA ASP A 163 1.02 13.12 1.09
C ASP A 163 0.84 12.78 -0.41
N THR A 164 1.42 13.58 -1.30
CA THR A 164 1.52 13.18 -2.72
C THR A 164 2.46 11.99 -2.86
N PHE A 165 2.20 11.09 -3.82
CA PHE A 165 3.09 9.94 -4.04
C PHE A 165 4.54 10.35 -4.31
N ALA A 166 4.76 11.44 -5.05
CA ALA A 166 6.10 11.98 -5.25
C ALA A 166 6.82 12.33 -3.93
N ASN A 167 6.12 12.99 -3.01
CA ASN A 167 6.70 13.35 -1.71
C ASN A 167 6.91 12.13 -0.81
N LEU A 168 5.96 11.19 -0.81
CA LEU A 168 6.05 9.96 0.00
C LEU A 168 7.15 9.03 -0.52
N ILE A 169 7.32 8.89 -1.83
CA ILE A 169 8.43 8.12 -2.43
C ILE A 169 9.77 8.73 -1.99
N ASN A 170 9.93 10.05 -2.14
CA ASN A 170 11.15 10.71 -1.71
C ASN A 170 11.41 10.52 -0.22
N GLN A 171 10.38 10.64 0.61
CA GLN A 171 10.50 10.44 2.06
C GLN A 171 10.87 8.98 2.40
N ALA A 172 10.22 8.00 1.78
CA ALA A 172 10.52 6.58 2.02
C ALA A 172 11.96 6.21 1.63
N ILE A 173 12.47 6.80 0.54
CA ILE A 173 13.87 6.66 0.13
C ILE A 173 14.80 7.25 1.20
N ASP A 174 14.51 8.46 1.68
CA ASP A 174 15.31 9.13 2.72
C ASP A 174 15.27 8.37 4.06
N ASP A 175 14.15 7.73 4.38
CA ASP A 175 13.97 6.88 5.56
C ASP A 175 14.65 5.51 5.41
N GLY A 176 15.18 5.17 4.25
CA GLY A 176 15.93 3.93 3.99
C GLY A 176 15.07 2.73 3.59
N ALA A 177 13.86 2.96 3.10
CA ALA A 177 13.04 1.89 2.54
C ALA A 177 13.72 1.27 1.32
N GLN A 178 13.64 -0.06 1.22
CA GLN A 178 14.18 -0.82 0.11
C GLN A 178 13.10 -1.27 -0.88
N ILE A 179 11.87 -1.34 -0.40
CA ILE A 179 10.67 -1.68 -1.17
C ILE A 179 9.58 -0.70 -0.76
N ILE A 180 8.83 -0.19 -1.73
CA ILE A 180 7.64 0.64 -1.52
C ILE A 180 6.44 -0.14 -2.06
N SER A 181 5.48 -0.45 -1.19
CA SER A 181 4.23 -1.14 -1.52
C SER A 181 3.09 -0.13 -1.54
N ILE A 182 2.43 0.01 -2.70
CA ILE A 182 1.35 0.97 -2.92
C ILE A 182 0.12 0.20 -3.40
N SER A 183 -0.95 0.24 -2.59
CA SER A 183 -2.23 -0.41 -2.91
C SER A 183 -3.35 0.60 -3.17
N LEU A 184 -2.97 1.79 -3.57
CA LEU A 184 -3.83 2.93 -3.87
C LEU A 184 -3.76 3.28 -5.35
N SER A 185 -4.86 3.82 -5.88
CA SER A 185 -4.94 4.33 -7.24
C SER A 185 -4.30 5.71 -7.34
N SER A 186 -3.63 5.98 -8.46
CA SER A 186 -3.16 7.31 -8.81
C SER A 186 -3.14 7.53 -10.30
N VAL A 187 -3.74 8.62 -10.72
CA VAL A 187 -3.72 9.13 -12.09
C VAL A 187 -2.69 10.26 -12.27
N ASP A 188 -1.81 10.45 -11.29
CA ASP A 188 -0.77 11.48 -11.33
C ASP A 188 0.29 11.13 -12.39
N HIS A 189 0.44 12.01 -13.38
CA HIS A 189 1.48 11.96 -14.41
C HIS A 189 2.41 13.17 -14.33
N SER A 190 2.55 13.76 -13.14
CA SER A 190 3.37 14.96 -12.94
C SER A 190 4.86 14.68 -13.09
N GLU A 191 5.59 15.72 -13.47
CA GLU A 191 7.05 15.72 -13.47
C GLU A 191 7.63 15.36 -12.10
N ASN A 192 6.97 15.79 -11.01
CA ASN A 192 7.42 15.49 -9.66
C ASN A 192 7.39 13.97 -9.38
N LEU A 193 6.32 13.28 -9.82
CA LEU A 193 6.24 11.83 -9.68
C LEU A 193 7.26 11.12 -10.57
N LYS A 194 7.44 11.58 -11.80
CA LYS A 194 8.46 11.05 -12.72
C LYS A 194 9.84 11.05 -12.07
N TRP A 195 10.25 12.18 -11.51
CA TRP A 195 11.58 12.30 -10.90
C TRP A 195 11.71 11.56 -9.57
N ALA A 196 10.64 11.41 -8.80
CA ALA A 196 10.64 10.57 -7.61
C ALA A 196 10.85 9.08 -7.98
N ILE A 197 10.22 8.63 -9.06
CA ILE A 197 10.39 7.26 -9.59
C ILE A 197 11.82 7.08 -10.17
N ALA A 198 12.33 8.05 -10.95
CA ALA A 198 13.71 8.03 -11.43
C ALA A 198 14.71 7.93 -10.26
N ARG A 199 14.45 8.66 -9.17
CA ARG A 199 15.24 8.57 -7.94
C ARG A 199 15.18 7.17 -7.32
N ALA A 200 13.99 6.58 -7.21
CA ALA A 200 13.83 5.23 -6.67
C ALA A 200 14.63 4.20 -7.51
N MET A 201 14.51 4.25 -8.83
CA MET A 201 15.28 3.39 -9.73
C MET A 201 16.78 3.59 -9.57
N SER A 202 17.23 4.84 -9.52
CA SER A 202 18.63 5.23 -9.39
C SER A 202 19.23 4.82 -8.03
N GLN A 203 18.45 4.83 -6.95
CA GLN A 203 18.89 4.47 -5.60
C GLN A 203 18.53 3.03 -5.22
N GLY A 204 18.00 2.26 -6.15
CA GLY A 204 17.76 0.83 -5.95
C GLY A 204 16.58 0.51 -5.02
N VAL A 205 15.58 1.39 -4.99
CA VAL A 205 14.33 1.15 -4.27
C VAL A 205 13.29 0.59 -5.25
N ILE A 206 12.70 -0.55 -4.93
CA ILE A 206 11.70 -1.21 -5.77
C ILE A 206 10.31 -0.70 -5.39
N ILE A 207 9.57 -0.15 -6.36
CA ILE A 207 8.19 0.28 -6.16
C ILE A 207 7.27 -0.81 -6.72
N VAL A 208 6.28 -1.21 -5.92
CA VAL A 208 5.24 -2.19 -6.28
C VAL A 208 3.89 -1.51 -6.19
N ASN A 209 3.06 -1.63 -7.23
CA ASN A 209 1.73 -1.04 -7.27
C ASN A 209 0.68 -2.03 -7.76
N SER A 210 -0.50 -1.99 -7.16
CA SER A 210 -1.66 -2.77 -7.59
C SER A 210 -2.19 -2.30 -8.95
N ALA A 211 -2.67 -3.24 -9.78
CA ALA A 211 -3.18 -2.92 -11.13
C ALA A 211 -4.60 -2.34 -11.14
N GLY A 212 -5.30 -2.33 -9.99
CA GLY A 212 -6.69 -1.88 -9.89
C GLY A 212 -7.71 -3.01 -9.98
N ASN A 213 -8.94 -2.71 -9.58
CA ASN A 213 -10.04 -3.69 -9.43
C ASN A 213 -11.26 -3.37 -10.31
N SER A 214 -11.06 -2.69 -11.44
CA SER A 214 -12.13 -2.19 -12.31
C SER A 214 -12.46 -3.11 -13.49
N ALA A 215 -11.84 -4.29 -13.57
CA ALA A 215 -12.04 -5.27 -14.65
C ALA A 215 -11.87 -4.66 -16.07
N ARG A 216 -10.89 -3.79 -16.24
CA ARG A 216 -10.65 -3.08 -17.50
C ARG A 216 -9.14 -2.86 -17.75
N ASP A 217 -8.83 -2.37 -18.95
CA ASP A 217 -7.48 -1.90 -19.27
C ASP A 217 -7.24 -0.55 -18.58
N ASP A 218 -6.48 -0.56 -17.50
CA ASP A 218 -6.15 0.62 -16.70
C ASP A 218 -4.71 1.10 -16.93
N ASN A 219 -4.15 0.83 -18.10
CA ASN A 219 -2.75 1.08 -18.42
C ASN A 219 -2.23 2.47 -18.04
N ASN A 220 -3.04 3.51 -18.25
CA ASN A 220 -2.66 4.90 -17.98
C ASN A 220 -3.27 5.46 -16.67
N SER A 221 -3.96 4.62 -15.90
CA SER A 221 -4.70 5.05 -14.70
C SER A 221 -4.08 4.55 -13.41
N GLN A 222 -2.93 3.86 -13.49
CA GLN A 222 -2.27 3.29 -12.31
C GLN A 222 -0.76 3.54 -12.37
N MET A 223 -0.13 3.63 -11.20
CA MET A 223 1.32 3.79 -11.10
C MET A 223 2.10 2.64 -11.75
N GLY A 224 1.50 1.46 -11.91
CA GLY A 224 2.10 0.34 -12.62
C GLY A 224 2.55 0.67 -14.05
N TRP A 225 1.98 1.70 -14.70
CA TRP A 225 2.43 2.16 -16.02
C TRP A 225 3.86 2.74 -16.02
N TRP A 226 4.29 3.34 -14.92
CA TRP A 226 5.59 3.99 -14.83
C TRP A 226 6.75 3.01 -14.99
N SER A 227 7.84 3.46 -15.62
CA SER A 227 9.10 2.71 -15.72
C SER A 227 9.61 2.28 -14.36
N GLY A 228 10.18 1.08 -14.26
CA GLY A 228 10.74 0.55 -13.03
C GLY A 228 9.73 0.13 -11.96
N VAL A 229 8.45 0.49 -12.10
CA VAL A 229 7.41 0.10 -11.14
C VAL A 229 6.89 -1.30 -11.45
N VAL A 230 6.83 -2.15 -10.43
CA VAL A 230 6.25 -3.50 -10.52
C VAL A 230 4.73 -3.40 -10.43
N GLY A 231 4.04 -3.43 -11.57
CA GLY A 231 2.57 -3.50 -11.59
C GLY A 231 2.07 -4.91 -11.33
N VAL A 232 1.10 -5.07 -10.44
CA VAL A 232 0.64 -6.39 -9.97
C VAL A 232 -0.84 -6.56 -10.20
N SER A 233 -1.21 -7.56 -11.00
CA SER A 233 -2.58 -8.01 -11.20
C SER A 233 -2.94 -9.17 -10.27
N ALA A 234 -4.22 -9.59 -10.27
CA ALA A 234 -4.70 -10.61 -9.37
C ALA A 234 -5.04 -11.93 -10.08
N ILE A 235 -4.61 -13.04 -9.46
CA ILE A 235 -5.06 -14.40 -9.74
C ILE A 235 -5.75 -14.99 -8.51
N GLY A 236 -6.57 -16.03 -8.71
CA GLY A 236 -7.08 -16.85 -7.61
C GLY A 236 -6.07 -17.92 -7.18
N THR A 237 -6.39 -18.64 -6.10
CA THR A 237 -5.60 -19.82 -5.67
C THR A 237 -5.71 -20.99 -6.65
N ASP A 238 -6.62 -20.92 -7.64
CA ASP A 238 -6.67 -21.84 -8.78
C ASP A 238 -5.71 -21.45 -9.92
N GLY A 239 -4.93 -20.38 -9.74
CA GLY A 239 -3.98 -19.85 -10.71
C GLY A 239 -4.60 -19.09 -11.87
N LYS A 240 -5.92 -18.87 -11.88
CA LYS A 240 -6.60 -18.14 -12.96
C LYS A 240 -6.67 -16.65 -12.66
N PHE A 241 -6.58 -15.87 -13.74
CA PHE A 241 -6.80 -14.42 -13.67
C PHE A 241 -8.21 -14.11 -13.14
N THR A 242 -8.31 -13.19 -12.19
CA THR A 242 -9.60 -12.90 -11.54
C THR A 242 -10.43 -11.92 -12.36
N SER A 243 -11.76 -12.07 -12.29
CA SER A 243 -12.69 -11.24 -13.07
C SER A 243 -12.71 -9.76 -12.67
N TYR A 244 -12.27 -9.42 -11.47
CA TYR A 244 -12.22 -8.04 -10.99
C TYR A 244 -10.89 -7.33 -11.30
N SER A 245 -9.82 -8.07 -11.55
CA SER A 245 -8.51 -7.46 -11.77
C SER A 245 -8.50 -6.59 -13.02
N SER A 246 -7.97 -5.40 -12.89
CA SER A 246 -7.55 -4.61 -14.05
C SER A 246 -6.29 -5.19 -14.68
N TRP A 247 -6.00 -4.80 -15.91
CA TRP A 247 -4.86 -5.24 -16.71
C TRP A 247 -4.26 -4.10 -17.52
N GLY A 248 -3.24 -4.34 -18.30
CA GLY A 248 -2.63 -3.36 -19.21
C GLY A 248 -1.11 -3.49 -19.30
N ASN A 249 -0.49 -2.56 -20.03
CA ASN A 249 0.95 -2.57 -20.30
C ASN A 249 1.79 -2.35 -19.03
N GLY A 250 1.18 -1.82 -17.97
CA GLY A 250 1.84 -1.63 -16.67
C GLY A 250 2.07 -2.92 -15.88
N VAL A 251 1.36 -4.02 -16.22
CA VAL A 251 1.44 -5.25 -15.44
C VAL A 251 2.79 -5.95 -15.64
N THR A 252 3.46 -6.21 -14.53
CA THR A 252 4.74 -6.94 -14.49
C THR A 252 4.56 -8.40 -14.10
N THR A 253 3.69 -8.66 -13.11
CA THR A 253 3.44 -10.00 -12.57
C THR A 253 2.02 -10.08 -12.02
N ALA A 254 1.58 -11.29 -11.68
CA ALA A 254 0.33 -11.53 -10.99
C ALA A 254 0.56 -12.29 -9.68
N ALA A 255 -0.26 -12.06 -8.67
CA ALA A 255 -0.23 -12.82 -7.44
C ALA A 255 -1.66 -13.11 -6.94
N VAL A 256 -1.81 -13.98 -5.94
CA VAL A 256 -3.11 -14.27 -5.35
C VAL A 256 -3.72 -12.98 -4.79
N GLY A 257 -4.90 -12.63 -5.30
CA GLY A 257 -5.65 -11.45 -4.84
C GLY A 257 -6.74 -11.78 -3.82
N GLY A 258 -6.93 -13.04 -3.52
CA GLY A 258 -7.92 -13.54 -2.55
C GLY A 258 -8.54 -14.88 -2.99
N PRO A 259 -9.41 -15.45 -2.12
CA PRO A 259 -9.92 -14.88 -0.88
C PRO A 259 -8.82 -14.77 0.21
N ILE A 260 -8.78 -13.64 0.92
CA ILE A 260 -7.89 -13.42 2.06
C ILE A 260 -8.76 -13.12 3.28
N LYS A 261 -8.56 -13.83 4.38
CA LYS A 261 -9.23 -13.56 5.64
C LYS A 261 -8.78 -12.18 6.15
N ALA A 262 -9.74 -11.38 6.53
CA ALA A 262 -9.56 -10.02 7.02
C ALA A 262 -10.62 -9.70 8.07
N ARG A 263 -10.64 -8.48 8.55
CA ARG A 263 -11.73 -7.96 9.38
C ARG A 263 -12.73 -7.23 8.49
N ASP A 264 -14.00 -7.35 8.81
CA ASP A 264 -15.07 -6.56 8.22
C ASP A 264 -14.85 -5.08 8.49
N PHE A 265 -15.03 -4.25 7.47
CA PHE A 265 -14.71 -2.82 7.55
C PHE A 265 -15.66 -2.03 8.46
N ASP A 266 -16.89 -2.50 8.64
CA ASP A 266 -17.91 -1.80 9.43
C ASP A 266 -18.00 -2.34 10.86
N THR A 267 -17.82 -3.65 11.04
CA THR A 267 -18.09 -4.33 12.31
C THR A 267 -16.83 -4.82 13.03
N GLY A 268 -15.69 -4.90 12.33
CA GLY A 268 -14.48 -5.53 12.83
C GLY A 268 -14.55 -7.06 12.95
N ALA A 269 -15.65 -7.67 12.49
CA ALA A 269 -15.82 -9.12 12.48
C ALA A 269 -14.95 -9.79 11.39
N ASP A 270 -14.78 -11.09 11.49
CA ASP A 270 -14.08 -11.88 10.47
C ASP A 270 -14.80 -11.81 9.12
N ALA A 271 -14.04 -11.51 8.07
CA ALA A 271 -14.50 -11.40 6.70
C ALA A 271 -13.49 -11.97 5.73
N THR A 272 -13.79 -11.91 4.44
CA THR A 272 -12.85 -12.21 3.36
C THR A 272 -12.78 -11.01 2.41
N THR A 273 -11.57 -10.68 1.98
CA THR A 273 -11.32 -9.63 1.00
C THR A 273 -10.71 -10.20 -0.27
N THR A 274 -10.91 -9.49 -1.37
CA THR A 274 -10.27 -9.75 -2.66
C THR A 274 -9.82 -8.43 -3.26
N GLY A 275 -8.70 -8.44 -3.96
CA GLY A 275 -8.21 -7.24 -4.63
C GLY A 275 -6.76 -7.36 -5.08
N THR A 276 -6.40 -6.59 -6.08
CA THR A 276 -5.00 -6.42 -6.53
C THR A 276 -4.12 -5.77 -5.46
N SER A 277 -4.72 -5.12 -4.46
CA SER A 277 -4.04 -4.61 -3.26
C SER A 277 -3.35 -5.73 -2.49
N ASN A 278 -4.06 -6.84 -2.27
CA ASN A 278 -3.50 -8.03 -1.62
C ASN A 278 -2.36 -8.64 -2.45
N SER A 279 -2.55 -8.70 -3.78
CA SER A 279 -1.52 -9.20 -4.71
C SER A 279 -0.24 -8.35 -4.64
N ALA A 280 -0.38 -7.03 -4.59
CA ALA A 280 0.76 -6.12 -4.50
C ALA A 280 1.50 -6.27 -3.16
N ALA A 281 0.79 -6.42 -2.04
CA ALA A 281 1.38 -6.70 -0.73
C ALA A 281 2.14 -8.03 -0.73
N LEU A 282 1.57 -9.09 -1.30
CA LEU A 282 2.25 -10.39 -1.44
C LEU A 282 3.54 -10.26 -2.24
N VAL A 283 3.50 -9.59 -3.41
CA VAL A 283 4.71 -9.37 -4.25
C VAL A 283 5.75 -8.57 -3.51
N SER A 284 5.36 -7.51 -2.78
CA SER A 284 6.28 -6.71 -1.96
C SER A 284 6.96 -7.57 -0.88
N GLY A 285 6.21 -8.45 -0.23
CA GLY A 285 6.74 -9.40 0.73
C GLY A 285 7.73 -10.40 0.08
N PHE A 286 7.41 -10.97 -1.07
CA PHE A 286 8.31 -11.90 -1.78
C PHE A 286 9.60 -11.21 -2.26
N LEU A 287 9.51 -9.97 -2.70
CA LEU A 287 10.70 -9.16 -3.01
C LEU A 287 11.55 -8.92 -1.76
N ALA A 288 10.93 -8.75 -0.59
CA ALA A 288 11.67 -8.63 0.68
C ALA A 288 12.38 -9.94 1.04
N LEU A 289 11.74 -11.11 0.84
CA LEU A 289 12.41 -12.40 1.01
C LEU A 289 13.62 -12.55 0.09
N ALA A 290 13.47 -12.19 -1.19
CA ALA A 290 14.55 -12.27 -2.17
C ALA A 290 15.71 -11.33 -1.81
N ARG A 291 15.42 -10.09 -1.43
CA ARG A 291 16.46 -9.13 -1.00
C ARG A 291 17.20 -9.58 0.27
N ALA A 292 16.46 -10.16 1.24
CA ALA A 292 17.08 -10.69 2.45
C ALA A 292 17.98 -11.90 2.16
N LYS A 293 17.57 -12.77 1.24
CA LYS A 293 18.35 -13.93 0.85
C LYS A 293 19.58 -13.59 0.01
N TRP A 294 19.45 -12.61 -0.87
CA TRP A 294 20.48 -12.19 -1.81
C TRP A 294 20.99 -10.78 -1.51
N PRO A 295 21.64 -10.55 -0.35
CA PRO A 295 21.98 -9.19 0.11
C PRO A 295 23.00 -8.47 -0.79
N ASN A 296 23.75 -9.21 -1.59
CA ASN A 296 24.74 -8.68 -2.52
C ASN A 296 24.19 -8.46 -3.94
N ALA A 297 22.96 -8.92 -4.21
CA ALA A 297 22.34 -8.71 -5.49
C ALA A 297 21.80 -7.27 -5.58
N THR A 298 21.94 -6.66 -6.75
CA THR A 298 21.32 -5.35 -6.99
C THR A 298 19.80 -5.50 -7.11
N PRO A 299 19.04 -4.43 -6.85
CA PRO A 299 17.58 -4.44 -7.07
C PRO A 299 17.20 -4.80 -8.51
N ASN A 300 18.00 -4.38 -9.49
CA ASN A 300 17.77 -4.75 -10.88
C ASN A 300 17.92 -6.25 -11.11
N GLN A 301 18.94 -6.87 -10.53
CA GLN A 301 19.13 -8.33 -10.57
C GLN A 301 17.97 -9.09 -9.89
N ILE A 302 17.44 -8.57 -8.79
CA ILE A 302 16.22 -9.15 -8.17
C ILE A 302 15.01 -9.03 -9.10
N LEU A 303 14.84 -7.89 -9.79
CA LEU A 303 13.79 -7.72 -10.80
C LEU A 303 14.00 -8.61 -12.03
N GLN A 304 15.24 -8.83 -12.46
CA GLN A 304 15.54 -9.80 -13.52
C GLN A 304 15.10 -11.22 -13.13
N VAL A 305 15.37 -11.64 -11.90
CA VAL A 305 14.90 -12.94 -11.39
C VAL A 305 13.37 -12.99 -11.33
N LEU A 306 12.69 -11.90 -10.88
CA LEU A 306 11.24 -11.84 -10.87
C LEU A 306 10.66 -12.12 -12.27
N VAL A 307 11.16 -11.45 -13.31
CA VAL A 307 10.63 -11.60 -14.67
C VAL A 307 11.04 -12.94 -15.30
N ALA A 308 12.24 -13.43 -15.03
CA ALA A 308 12.75 -14.69 -15.59
C ALA A 308 12.07 -15.93 -15.01
N THR A 309 11.65 -15.87 -13.74
CA THR A 309 11.02 -17.01 -13.04
C THR A 309 9.50 -17.00 -13.11
N GLY A 310 8.89 -15.99 -13.70
CA GLY A 310 7.44 -15.88 -13.85
C GLY A 310 6.80 -17.12 -14.53
N LEU A 311 5.58 -17.43 -14.12
CA LEU A 311 4.92 -18.71 -14.47
C LEU A 311 4.03 -18.64 -15.72
N ASN A 312 4.32 -17.76 -16.69
CA ASN A 312 3.62 -17.82 -17.96
C ASN A 312 4.00 -19.11 -18.74
N PRO A 313 3.02 -19.82 -19.29
CA PRO A 313 3.30 -21.10 -19.99
C PRO A 313 4.22 -20.94 -21.20
N ASP A 314 4.10 -19.83 -21.94
CA ASP A 314 4.87 -19.52 -23.14
C ASP A 314 6.15 -18.71 -22.86
N LYS A 315 6.40 -18.38 -21.57
CA LYS A 315 7.51 -17.54 -21.12
C LYS A 315 7.54 -16.14 -21.77
N LYS A 316 6.39 -15.67 -22.24
CA LYS A 316 6.25 -14.34 -22.83
C LYS A 316 5.44 -13.43 -21.91
N TRP A 317 5.71 -12.15 -22.03
CA TRP A 317 4.89 -11.14 -21.38
C TRP A 317 3.50 -11.07 -22.01
N ASN A 318 2.48 -10.84 -21.20
CA ASN A 318 1.14 -10.50 -21.64
C ASN A 318 0.50 -9.46 -20.70
N LYS A 319 -0.49 -8.73 -21.18
CA LYS A 319 -1.11 -7.63 -20.46
C LYS A 319 -1.92 -8.03 -19.21
N TYR A 320 -2.24 -9.30 -19.02
CA TYR A 320 -3.04 -9.79 -17.89
C TYR A 320 -2.19 -10.20 -16.71
N THR A 321 -1.12 -10.96 -16.95
CA THR A 321 -0.25 -11.51 -15.91
C THR A 321 1.20 -11.02 -16.02
N GLY A 322 1.46 -10.08 -16.91
CA GLY A 322 2.83 -9.61 -17.14
C GLY A 322 3.73 -10.75 -17.61
N TYR A 323 4.86 -10.96 -16.96
CA TYR A 323 5.78 -12.08 -17.18
C TYR A 323 5.30 -13.39 -16.55
N GLY A 324 4.14 -13.38 -15.89
CA GLY A 324 3.49 -14.53 -15.29
C GLY A 324 3.14 -14.36 -13.83
N ALA A 325 2.43 -15.34 -13.28
CA ALA A 325 2.23 -15.43 -11.85
C ALA A 325 3.59 -15.50 -11.15
N ILE A 326 3.71 -14.78 -10.04
CA ILE A 326 4.95 -14.75 -9.26
C ILE A 326 5.32 -16.15 -8.77
N ASN A 327 6.60 -16.47 -8.84
CA ASN A 327 7.18 -17.73 -8.38
C ASN A 327 8.20 -17.48 -7.25
N PRO A 328 7.75 -17.39 -5.99
CA PRO A 328 8.67 -17.14 -4.89
C PRO A 328 9.74 -18.20 -4.73
N GLY A 329 9.38 -19.48 -4.96
CA GLY A 329 10.32 -20.59 -4.96
C GLY A 329 11.41 -20.42 -6.01
N GLY A 330 11.02 -20.03 -7.24
CA GLY A 330 11.97 -19.70 -8.31
C GLY A 330 12.88 -18.54 -7.92
N MET A 331 12.32 -17.45 -7.40
CA MET A 331 13.09 -16.28 -6.98
C MET A 331 14.11 -16.59 -5.88
N LEU A 332 13.74 -17.45 -4.94
CA LEU A 332 14.62 -17.83 -3.84
C LEU A 332 15.67 -18.90 -4.22
N ASN A 333 15.48 -19.63 -5.32
CA ASN A 333 16.41 -20.68 -5.77
C ASN A 333 17.24 -20.30 -7.01
N THR A 334 17.00 -19.13 -7.60
CA THR A 334 17.75 -18.64 -8.76
C THR A 334 18.74 -17.57 -8.29
N ASP A 335 20.03 -17.81 -8.53
CA ASP A 335 21.08 -16.84 -8.17
C ASP A 335 20.97 -15.59 -9.04
N PRO A 336 20.71 -14.39 -8.44
CA PRO A 336 20.59 -13.17 -9.20
C PRO A 336 21.89 -12.70 -9.88
N SER A 337 23.05 -13.14 -9.41
CA SER A 337 24.33 -12.70 -9.95
C SER A 337 24.57 -13.14 -11.40
N GLN A 338 23.81 -14.12 -11.90
CA GLN A 338 23.85 -14.54 -13.30
C GLN A 338 23.17 -13.57 -14.27
N TYR A 339 22.43 -12.59 -13.75
CA TYR A 339 21.74 -11.59 -14.56
C TYR A 339 22.47 -10.24 -14.58
N PRO A 340 22.31 -9.45 -15.64
CA PRO A 340 22.90 -8.11 -15.71
C PRO A 340 22.27 -7.18 -14.66
N ASP A 341 23.04 -6.20 -14.21
CA ASP A 341 22.52 -5.10 -13.38
C ASP A 341 21.81 -4.04 -14.24
N GLU A 342 20.75 -4.48 -14.89
CA GLU A 342 19.91 -3.67 -15.76
C GLU A 342 18.46 -3.85 -15.36
N ASN A 343 17.72 -2.74 -15.20
CA ASN A 343 16.32 -2.80 -14.81
C ASN A 343 15.46 -3.35 -15.96
N PRO A 344 14.85 -4.55 -15.83
CA PRO A 344 14.05 -5.14 -16.91
C PRO A 344 12.74 -4.39 -17.16
N LEU A 345 12.37 -3.45 -16.27
CA LEU A 345 11.17 -2.63 -16.34
C LEU A 345 11.48 -1.17 -16.75
N ALA A 346 12.71 -0.87 -17.12
CA ALA A 346 13.14 0.47 -17.51
C ALA A 346 12.36 1.02 -18.73
N GLN A 347 11.89 0.12 -19.58
CA GLN A 347 11.01 0.46 -20.69
C GLN A 347 9.89 -0.57 -20.78
N LYS A 348 8.66 -0.16 -20.59
CA LYS A 348 7.49 -1.05 -20.67
C LYS A 348 6.87 -1.06 -22.06
N GLU A 349 6.12 -2.11 -22.34
CA GLU A 349 5.36 -2.25 -23.59
C GLU A 349 4.44 -1.04 -23.81
N GLY A 350 4.45 -0.50 -25.04
CA GLY A 350 3.67 0.68 -25.36
C GLY A 350 4.23 2.02 -24.86
N GLY A 351 5.42 2.01 -24.27
CA GLY A 351 6.10 3.20 -23.72
C GLY A 351 5.77 3.45 -22.25
N SER A 352 6.72 4.04 -21.55
CA SER A 352 6.60 4.43 -20.13
C SER A 352 7.58 5.55 -19.81
N SER A 353 7.41 6.20 -18.65
CA SER A 353 8.25 7.28 -18.13
C SER A 353 8.66 6.96 -16.69
N PRO A 354 9.82 7.40 -16.21
CA PRO A 354 10.89 8.08 -16.95
C PRO A 354 11.52 7.19 -18.03
N THR A 355 12.14 7.80 -19.04
CA THR A 355 12.93 7.07 -20.05
C THR A 355 14.25 6.56 -19.45
N VAL A 356 14.87 5.60 -20.11
CA VAL A 356 16.19 5.09 -19.71
C VAL A 356 17.23 6.23 -19.64
N GLU A 357 17.14 7.18 -20.57
CA GLU A 357 18.03 8.34 -20.62
C GLU A 357 17.78 9.30 -19.43
N GLU A 358 16.53 9.60 -19.12
CA GLU A 358 16.16 10.42 -17.96
C GLU A 358 16.65 9.80 -16.63
N VAL A 359 16.51 8.48 -16.46
CA VAL A 359 17.04 7.79 -15.27
C VAL A 359 18.57 7.86 -15.22
N ARG A 360 19.24 7.69 -16.35
CA ARG A 360 20.69 7.83 -16.44
C ARG A 360 21.12 9.26 -16.07
N ASP A 361 20.47 10.27 -16.66
CA ASP A 361 20.82 11.67 -16.43
C ASP A 361 20.57 12.04 -14.95
N TYR A 362 19.49 11.53 -14.34
CA TYR A 362 19.28 11.66 -12.89
C TYR A 362 20.43 11.01 -12.10
N SER A 363 20.79 9.77 -12.47
CA SER A 363 21.87 9.01 -11.82
C SER A 363 23.22 9.67 -11.96
N ASP A 364 23.48 10.37 -13.06
CA ASP A 364 24.73 11.08 -13.34
C ASP A 364 24.73 12.50 -12.78
N GLY A 365 23.64 12.93 -12.12
CA GLY A 365 23.54 14.26 -11.51
C GLY A 365 23.36 15.39 -12.52
N LEU A 366 22.86 15.10 -13.70
CA LEU A 366 22.65 16.09 -14.77
C LEU A 366 21.27 16.77 -14.68
N ILE A 367 20.40 16.32 -13.76
CA ILE A 367 19.09 16.93 -13.56
C ILE A 367 19.18 18.08 -12.56
N SER A 368 18.53 19.20 -12.90
CA SER A 368 18.50 20.38 -12.06
C SER A 368 17.85 20.12 -10.69
N PRO A 369 18.41 20.61 -9.58
CA PRO A 369 17.78 20.55 -8.25
C PRO A 369 16.46 21.33 -8.17
N PHE A 370 16.18 22.22 -9.14
CA PHE A 370 14.88 22.91 -9.26
C PHE A 370 13.82 22.04 -9.92
N THR A 371 14.23 20.99 -10.64
CA THR A 371 13.35 20.08 -11.36
C THR A 371 13.04 18.82 -10.55
N ALA A 372 14.01 18.32 -9.78
CA ALA A 372 13.89 17.08 -9.06
C ALA A 372 14.38 17.21 -7.60
N THR A 373 13.80 16.41 -6.70
CA THR A 373 14.35 16.25 -5.35
C THR A 373 15.62 15.41 -5.43
N LEU A 374 16.74 16.01 -5.02
CA LEU A 374 18.04 15.34 -5.00
C LEU A 374 18.38 14.93 -3.56
N PRO A 375 19.16 13.84 -3.35
CA PRO A 375 19.70 13.49 -2.04
C PRO A 375 20.55 14.62 -1.48
N THR A 376 20.52 14.78 -0.17
CA THR A 376 21.38 15.74 0.55
C THR A 376 22.80 15.22 0.72
N SER A 377 23.03 13.93 0.59
CA SER A 377 24.34 13.30 0.66
C SER A 377 25.12 13.53 -0.61
N TYR A 378 26.38 13.92 -0.45
CA TYR A 378 27.32 14.12 -1.53
C TYR A 378 28.47 13.12 -1.44
N VAL A 379 28.82 12.50 -2.56
CA VAL A 379 29.96 11.59 -2.67
C VAL A 379 30.80 12.01 -3.88
N TYR A 380 32.07 12.36 -3.65
CA TYR A 380 33.01 12.67 -4.73
C TYR A 380 33.26 11.45 -5.61
N ARG A 381 33.16 11.63 -6.91
CA ARG A 381 33.21 10.55 -7.90
C ARG A 381 34.42 10.62 -8.83
N GLY A 382 35.36 11.50 -8.56
CA GLY A 382 36.52 11.69 -9.40
C GLY A 382 36.25 12.42 -10.72
N LEU A 383 35.10 13.07 -10.87
CA LEU A 383 34.74 13.88 -12.01
C LEU A 383 35.14 15.35 -11.76
N ASP A 384 35.31 16.13 -12.84
CA ASP A 384 35.50 17.55 -12.74
C ASP A 384 34.19 18.24 -12.33
N GLU A 385 34.02 18.44 -11.05
CA GLU A 385 32.82 19.05 -10.46
C GLU A 385 32.62 20.49 -10.89
N ILE A 386 33.70 21.24 -11.15
CA ILE A 386 33.62 22.62 -11.57
C ILE A 386 33.03 22.69 -12.98
N ALA A 387 33.52 21.83 -13.89
CA ALA A 387 33.00 21.73 -15.24
C ALA A 387 31.54 21.35 -15.27
N LEU A 388 31.15 20.39 -14.43
CA LEU A 388 29.75 19.93 -14.33
C LEU A 388 28.85 20.94 -13.64
N SER A 389 29.35 21.65 -12.60
CA SER A 389 28.57 22.66 -11.89
C SER A 389 28.31 23.91 -12.77
N SER A 390 29.14 24.16 -13.74
CA SER A 390 28.96 25.28 -14.69
C SER A 390 27.73 25.10 -15.58
N THR A 391 27.21 23.85 -15.72
CA THR A 391 25.96 23.55 -16.45
C THR A 391 24.71 23.80 -15.61
N HIS A 392 24.83 24.15 -14.32
CA HIS A 392 23.75 24.35 -13.34
C HIS A 392 22.92 23.09 -13.01
N ASN A 393 23.31 21.93 -13.51
CA ASN A 393 22.50 20.73 -13.44
C ASN A 393 23.18 19.56 -12.72
N ALA A 394 24.46 19.67 -12.39
CA ALA A 394 25.19 18.55 -11.82
C ALA A 394 24.97 18.42 -10.31
N HIS A 395 24.46 17.27 -9.89
CA HIS A 395 24.46 16.84 -8.49
C HIS A 395 25.12 15.47 -8.37
N LEU A 396 26.43 15.48 -8.17
CA LEU A 396 27.28 14.29 -8.31
C LEU A 396 27.06 13.22 -7.25
N GLY A 397 26.33 13.52 -6.18
CA GLY A 397 26.02 12.58 -5.09
C GLY A 397 24.82 11.66 -5.31
N THR A 398 24.09 11.77 -6.41
CA THR A 398 22.80 11.08 -6.58
C THR A 398 22.90 9.64 -7.07
N SER A 399 23.94 9.27 -7.82
CA SER A 399 24.03 7.99 -8.47
C SER A 399 24.46 6.87 -7.54
N PRO A 400 23.68 5.76 -7.42
CA PRO A 400 24.06 4.58 -6.67
C PRO A 400 25.36 3.93 -7.18
N ARG A 401 25.69 4.10 -8.45
CA ARG A 401 26.96 3.59 -9.05
C ARG A 401 28.19 4.12 -8.33
N TYR A 402 28.08 5.25 -7.66
CA TYR A 402 29.15 5.92 -6.99
C TYR A 402 29.11 5.81 -5.46
N HIS A 403 28.04 5.22 -4.94
CA HIS A 403 27.86 4.91 -3.52
C HIS A 403 28.30 3.49 -3.15
N THR A 404 28.43 2.61 -4.12
CA THR A 404 28.92 1.25 -3.94
C THR A 404 30.41 1.21 -4.18
N LYS A 405 31.19 1.27 -3.11
CA LYS A 405 32.57 0.78 -3.05
C LYS A 405 32.68 -0.25 -1.96
#